data_56868a3ebdaf9f198f8bbe76c759fe6d
#
_entry.id   56868a3ebdaf9f198f8bbe76c759fe6d
#
_cell.length_a   1.000
_cell.length_b   1.000
_cell.length_c   1.000
_cell.angle_alpha   90.00
_cell.angle_beta   90.00
_cell.angle_gamma   90.00
#
_symmetry.space_group_name_H-M   'P 1'
#
loop_
_entity.id
_entity.type
_entity.pdbx_description
1 polymer ?
#
loop_
_entity_poly.entity_id
_entity_poly.type
_entity_poly.pdbx_seq_one_letter_code
_entity_poly.pdbx_strand_id
1 'polypeptide(L)'
;PRSFADSNGDGMGDLVGITKHLGDIADLGVDAVWLSPFYPSPQKDAGYDVSDYKGVDPLFGSLADFDALVDRAHELNLRVMIDLVPNHTSDQHQWFQEALVSPVGSAARRYYHFKEGKGVNGELPPNNWQSMFGGTAWTRLEDGQWYLHLFDSSQPDLNWENPAVHREFEAILRFWLDRGID
;
A
#
# COMPACT_ATOMS: atom_id res chain seq x y z
N PRO A 1 13.31 1.56 -1.63
CA PRO A 1 14.24 0.67 -2.35
C PRO A 1 14.70 1.23 -3.70
N ARG A 2 13.73 1.66 -4.55
CA ARG A 2 13.90 1.91 -5.99
C ARG A 2 15.04 2.84 -6.43
N SER A 3 15.50 3.75 -5.58
CA SER A 3 16.54 4.76 -5.92
C SER A 3 17.86 4.57 -5.19
N PHE A 4 18.04 3.49 -4.42
CA PHE A 4 19.22 3.33 -3.57
C PHE A 4 20.33 2.50 -4.24
N ALA A 5 20.11 1.22 -4.50
CA ALA A 5 21.11 0.33 -5.07
C ALA A 5 20.47 -0.72 -5.97
N ASP A 6 20.89 -0.74 -7.22
CA ASP A 6 20.49 -1.66 -8.27
C ASP A 6 21.48 -2.83 -8.30
N SER A 7 21.00 -4.06 -7.99
CA SER A 7 21.87 -5.22 -7.92
C SER A 7 21.95 -6.02 -9.23
N ASN A 8 20.99 -5.81 -10.13
CA ASN A 8 20.81 -6.60 -11.35
C ASN A 8 21.06 -5.81 -12.66
N GLY A 9 21.16 -4.46 -12.57
CA GLY A 9 21.47 -3.58 -13.70
C GLY A 9 20.27 -3.18 -14.54
N ASP A 10 19.05 -3.28 -14.00
CA ASP A 10 17.80 -2.92 -14.70
C ASP A 10 17.42 -1.43 -14.56
N GLY A 11 18.18 -0.67 -13.78
CA GLY A 11 17.94 0.75 -13.51
C GLY A 11 17.03 1.01 -12.31
N MET A 12 16.61 -0.04 -11.60
CA MET A 12 15.78 0.03 -10.40
C MET A 12 16.54 -0.51 -9.19
N GLY A 13 16.57 0.25 -8.10
CA GLY A 13 17.13 -0.26 -6.83
C GLY A 13 16.24 -1.38 -6.27
N ASP A 14 16.86 -2.36 -5.63
CA ASP A 14 16.20 -3.57 -5.15
C ASP A 14 16.66 -3.99 -3.74
N LEU A 15 15.98 -4.97 -3.14
CA LEU A 15 16.27 -5.45 -1.78
C LEU A 15 17.66 -6.10 -1.68
N VAL A 16 18.10 -6.78 -2.72
CA VAL A 16 19.44 -7.39 -2.78
C VAL A 16 20.51 -6.32 -2.80
N GLY A 17 20.30 -5.24 -3.55
CA GLY A 17 21.18 -4.06 -3.57
C GLY A 17 21.28 -3.40 -2.19
N ILE A 18 20.15 -3.21 -1.50
CA ILE A 18 20.14 -2.69 -0.14
C ILE A 18 20.94 -3.61 0.79
N THR A 19 20.69 -4.92 0.75
CA THR A 19 21.35 -5.91 1.60
C THR A 19 22.87 -5.86 1.47
N LYS A 20 23.39 -5.70 0.25
CA LYS A 20 24.84 -5.57 -0.02
C LYS A 20 25.46 -4.32 0.62
N HIS A 21 24.69 -3.25 0.79
CA HIS A 21 25.14 -1.97 1.31
C HIS A 21 24.75 -1.69 2.77
N LEU A 22 24.13 -2.65 3.46
CA LEU A 22 23.76 -2.47 4.88
C LEU A 22 24.98 -2.22 5.78
N GLY A 23 26.17 -2.78 5.44
CA GLY A 23 27.40 -2.50 6.15
C GLY A 23 27.79 -1.01 6.07
N ASP A 24 27.72 -0.42 4.88
CA ASP A 24 28.03 1.01 4.67
C ASP A 24 27.04 1.90 5.47
N ILE A 25 25.76 1.48 5.54
CA ILE A 25 24.73 2.17 6.34
C ILE A 25 25.02 2.07 7.84
N ALA A 26 25.41 0.89 8.33
CA ALA A 26 25.76 0.68 9.73
C ALA A 26 26.99 1.52 10.14
N ASP A 27 27.98 1.66 9.26
CA ASP A 27 29.18 2.46 9.47
C ASP A 27 28.88 3.96 9.61
N LEU A 28 27.72 4.44 9.17
CA LEU A 28 27.24 5.81 9.45
C LEU A 28 26.79 6.01 10.90
N GLY A 29 26.66 4.94 11.69
CA GLY A 29 26.25 4.99 13.09
C GLY A 29 24.74 5.18 13.30
N VAL A 30 23.91 4.75 12.36
CA VAL A 30 22.45 4.74 12.48
C VAL A 30 21.99 3.50 13.25
N ASP A 31 20.80 3.57 13.87
CA ASP A 31 20.22 2.47 14.64
C ASP A 31 19.16 1.68 13.86
N ALA A 32 18.62 2.25 12.79
CA ALA A 32 17.56 1.65 12.02
C ALA A 32 17.57 2.06 10.54
N VAL A 33 17.02 1.22 9.70
CA VAL A 33 16.70 1.53 8.30
C VAL A 33 15.19 1.51 8.11
N TRP A 34 14.69 2.48 7.36
CA TRP A 34 13.29 2.53 6.96
C TRP A 34 13.18 2.26 5.46
N LEU A 35 12.34 1.30 5.11
CA LEU A 35 12.08 0.93 3.73
C LEU A 35 10.78 1.60 3.26
N SER A 36 10.86 2.46 2.25
CA SER A 36 9.67 2.93 1.52
C SER A 36 8.93 1.76 0.87
N PRO A 37 7.67 1.92 0.44
CA PRO A 37 6.85 0.81 -0.03
C PRO A 37 7.55 -0.04 -1.10
N PHE A 38 7.53 -1.35 -0.88
CA PHE A 38 8.10 -2.37 -1.76
C PHE A 38 7.09 -3.47 -2.11
N TYR A 39 5.85 -3.27 -1.71
CA TYR A 39 4.72 -4.17 -1.98
C TYR A 39 4.38 -4.23 -3.47
N PRO A 40 3.73 -5.31 -3.95
CA PRO A 40 3.11 -5.33 -5.27
C PRO A 40 2.22 -4.11 -5.48
N SER A 41 2.45 -3.41 -6.58
CA SER A 41 1.79 -2.14 -6.89
C SER A 41 1.78 -1.90 -8.40
N PRO A 42 0.72 -1.31 -8.99
CA PRO A 42 0.74 -0.78 -10.34
C PRO A 42 1.71 0.39 -10.54
N GLN A 43 2.36 0.88 -9.47
CA GLN A 43 3.34 1.98 -9.47
C GLN A 43 2.80 3.33 -9.96
N LYS A 44 1.49 3.57 -9.86
CA LYS A 44 0.87 4.86 -10.21
C LYS A 44 1.29 5.97 -9.26
N ASP A 45 1.55 5.60 -7.99
CA ASP A 45 2.04 6.51 -6.95
C ASP A 45 3.32 5.93 -6.27
N ALA A 46 4.29 5.56 -7.09
CA ALA A 46 5.62 5.11 -6.64
C ALA A 46 5.61 3.99 -5.57
N GLY A 47 4.58 3.14 -5.57
CA GLY A 47 4.41 2.03 -4.63
C GLY A 47 3.42 2.29 -3.49
N TYR A 48 2.94 3.53 -3.31
CA TYR A 48 1.92 3.84 -2.31
C TYR A 48 0.51 3.36 -2.71
N ASP A 49 0.29 2.98 -3.95
CA ASP A 49 -0.90 2.30 -4.47
C ASP A 49 -0.74 0.77 -4.33
N VAL A 50 -0.87 0.28 -3.09
CA VAL A 50 -0.58 -1.12 -2.73
C VAL A 50 -1.68 -2.06 -3.23
N SER A 51 -1.31 -3.09 -4.00
CA SER A 51 -2.23 -4.12 -4.49
C SER A 51 -2.17 -5.44 -3.69
N ASP A 52 -1.11 -5.68 -2.91
CA ASP A 52 -0.98 -6.80 -1.98
C ASP A 52 -0.04 -6.41 -0.83
N TYR A 53 -0.55 -6.37 0.40
CA TYR A 53 0.24 -6.00 1.59
C TYR A 53 1.16 -7.10 2.14
N LYS A 54 1.05 -8.33 1.62
CA LYS A 54 1.83 -9.49 2.11
C LYS A 54 2.84 -10.01 1.09
N GLY A 55 3.07 -9.25 0.03
CA GLY A 55 4.02 -9.58 -1.03
C GLY A 55 5.18 -8.59 -1.12
N VAL A 56 6.18 -8.96 -1.88
CA VAL A 56 7.23 -8.09 -2.40
C VAL A 56 7.01 -7.95 -3.90
N ASP A 57 7.01 -6.72 -4.41
CA ASP A 57 6.92 -6.48 -5.85
C ASP A 57 8.13 -7.11 -6.56
N PRO A 58 7.93 -7.88 -7.64
CA PRO A 58 9.04 -8.46 -8.40
C PRO A 58 10.08 -7.43 -8.88
N LEU A 59 9.72 -6.15 -8.99
CA LEU A 59 10.66 -5.06 -9.25
C LEU A 59 11.74 -4.91 -8.17
N PHE A 60 11.43 -5.29 -6.94
CA PHE A 60 12.32 -5.12 -5.79
C PHE A 60 12.89 -6.43 -5.28
N GLY A 61 12.41 -7.58 -5.77
CA GLY A 61 12.87 -8.90 -5.37
C GLY A 61 11.74 -9.82 -4.92
N SER A 62 12.01 -10.63 -3.91
CA SER A 62 11.12 -11.64 -3.37
C SER A 62 11.01 -11.54 -1.83
N LEU A 63 10.07 -12.30 -1.24
CA LEU A 63 10.01 -12.46 0.22
C LEU A 63 11.29 -13.05 0.80
N ALA A 64 11.98 -13.95 0.07
CA ALA A 64 13.26 -14.50 0.51
C ALA A 64 14.37 -13.44 0.53
N ASP A 65 14.37 -12.49 -0.42
CA ASP A 65 15.31 -11.38 -0.42
C ASP A 65 15.03 -10.40 0.72
N PHE A 66 13.76 -10.22 1.08
CA PHE A 66 13.36 -9.44 2.24
C PHE A 66 13.83 -10.10 3.55
N ASP A 67 13.60 -11.42 3.71
CA ASP A 67 14.06 -12.16 4.88
C ASP A 67 15.60 -12.06 5.03
N ALA A 68 16.35 -12.22 3.93
CA ALA A 68 17.82 -12.07 3.92
C ALA A 68 18.26 -10.63 4.27
N LEU A 69 17.52 -9.60 3.88
CA LEU A 69 17.77 -8.21 4.26
C LEU A 69 17.60 -8.01 5.76
N VAL A 70 16.50 -8.53 6.35
CA VAL A 70 16.21 -8.43 7.78
C VAL A 70 17.30 -9.14 8.59
N ASP A 71 17.63 -10.38 8.22
CA ASP A 71 18.69 -11.16 8.89
C ASP A 71 20.02 -10.38 8.87
N ARG A 72 20.40 -9.84 7.70
CA ARG A 72 21.63 -9.07 7.56
C ARG A 72 21.62 -7.77 8.35
N ALA A 73 20.51 -7.06 8.41
CA ALA A 73 20.36 -5.85 9.22
C ALA A 73 20.57 -6.18 10.72
N HIS A 74 19.93 -7.23 11.22
CA HIS A 74 20.07 -7.66 12.61
C HIS A 74 21.51 -8.10 12.97
N GLU A 75 22.22 -8.80 12.06
CA GLU A 75 23.65 -9.10 12.25
C GLU A 75 24.50 -7.84 12.46
N LEU A 76 24.08 -6.73 11.85
CA LEU A 76 24.75 -5.43 11.96
C LEU A 76 24.16 -4.56 13.08
N ASN A 77 23.28 -5.09 13.93
CA ASN A 77 22.55 -4.37 14.98
C ASN A 77 21.68 -3.21 14.44
N LEU A 78 21.23 -3.29 13.20
CA LEU A 78 20.26 -2.36 12.61
C LEU A 78 18.85 -2.91 12.77
N ARG A 79 17.92 -2.05 13.17
CA ARG A 79 16.48 -2.34 13.14
C ARG A 79 15.93 -2.09 11.74
N VAL A 80 14.87 -2.82 11.40
CA VAL A 80 14.18 -2.68 10.10
C VAL A 80 12.76 -2.18 10.30
N MET A 81 12.44 -1.01 9.78
CA MET A 81 11.08 -0.47 9.71
C MET A 81 10.58 -0.50 8.26
N ILE A 82 9.32 -0.82 8.08
CA ILE A 82 8.67 -0.78 6.77
C ILE A 82 7.58 0.28 6.74
N ASP A 83 7.34 0.84 5.57
CA ASP A 83 6.23 1.77 5.35
C ASP A 83 4.93 1.00 5.22
N LEU A 84 3.98 1.22 6.10
CA LEU A 84 2.63 0.67 6.01
C LEU A 84 1.68 1.76 5.51
N VAL A 85 0.90 1.46 4.49
CA VAL A 85 -0.05 2.39 3.85
C VAL A 85 -1.49 1.99 4.19
N PRO A 86 -2.04 2.37 5.36
CA PRO A 86 -3.33 1.86 5.81
C PRO A 86 -4.53 2.75 5.41
N ASN A 87 -4.30 3.90 4.80
CA ASN A 87 -5.38 4.82 4.41
C ASN A 87 -6.23 4.30 3.26
N HIS A 88 -5.59 3.71 2.27
CA HIS A 88 -6.20 3.28 1.01
C HIS A 88 -5.51 2.03 0.47
N THR A 89 -6.09 1.41 -0.53
CA THR A 89 -5.42 0.38 -1.35
C THR A 89 -5.25 0.90 -2.78
N SER A 90 -4.51 0.14 -3.61
CA SER A 90 -4.65 0.29 -5.06
C SER A 90 -6.07 -0.04 -5.51
N ASP A 91 -6.51 0.56 -6.62
CA ASP A 91 -7.71 0.12 -7.36
C ASP A 91 -7.57 -1.32 -7.88
N GLN A 92 -6.34 -1.85 -7.97
CA GLN A 92 -6.06 -3.23 -8.37
C GLN A 92 -6.00 -4.22 -7.19
N HIS A 93 -6.17 -3.75 -5.95
CA HIS A 93 -6.24 -4.63 -4.79
C HIS A 93 -7.46 -5.53 -4.86
N GLN A 94 -7.32 -6.81 -4.50
CA GLN A 94 -8.39 -7.80 -4.56
C GLN A 94 -9.66 -7.32 -3.86
N TRP A 95 -9.56 -6.69 -2.69
CA TRP A 95 -10.72 -6.19 -1.95
C TRP A 95 -11.53 -5.15 -2.74
N PHE A 96 -10.86 -4.27 -3.47
CA PHE A 96 -11.55 -3.26 -4.27
C PHE A 96 -12.16 -3.87 -5.53
N GLN A 97 -11.45 -4.78 -6.18
CA GLN A 97 -11.97 -5.51 -7.34
C GLN A 97 -13.23 -6.32 -6.98
N GLU A 98 -13.22 -6.98 -5.82
CA GLU A 98 -14.41 -7.67 -5.29
C GLU A 98 -15.55 -6.70 -4.96
N ALA A 99 -15.23 -5.53 -4.39
CA ALA A 99 -16.23 -4.51 -4.09
C ALA A 99 -16.91 -3.98 -5.35
N LEU A 100 -16.18 -3.79 -6.46
CA LEU A 100 -16.71 -3.29 -7.72
C LEU A 100 -17.77 -4.23 -8.33
N VAL A 101 -17.57 -5.55 -8.24
CA VAL A 101 -18.49 -6.56 -8.82
C VAL A 101 -19.56 -7.02 -7.84
N SER A 102 -19.49 -6.59 -6.59
CA SER A 102 -20.45 -6.99 -5.54
C SER A 102 -21.66 -6.07 -5.48
N PRO A 103 -22.83 -6.57 -5.04
CA PRO A 103 -24.02 -5.74 -4.87
C PRO A 103 -23.80 -4.57 -3.90
N VAL A 104 -24.54 -3.49 -4.13
CA VAL A 104 -24.62 -2.35 -3.20
C VAL A 104 -24.95 -2.82 -1.79
N GLY A 105 -24.21 -2.31 -0.78
CA GLY A 105 -24.38 -2.68 0.63
C GLY A 105 -23.80 -4.04 1.03
N SER A 106 -23.15 -4.76 0.11
CA SER A 106 -22.47 -6.04 0.41
C SER A 106 -21.33 -5.90 1.41
N ALA A 107 -20.86 -7.03 1.96
CA ALA A 107 -19.70 -7.05 2.85
C ALA A 107 -18.43 -6.53 2.16
N ALA A 108 -18.20 -6.89 0.88
CA ALA A 108 -17.07 -6.42 0.11
C ALA A 108 -17.07 -4.89 -0.06
N ARG A 109 -18.23 -4.29 -0.39
CA ARG A 109 -18.31 -2.82 -0.50
C ARG A 109 -18.07 -2.10 0.81
N ARG A 110 -18.38 -2.71 1.96
CA ARG A 110 -18.11 -2.07 3.26
C ARG A 110 -16.64 -1.96 3.64
N TYR A 111 -15.72 -2.54 2.86
CA TYR A 111 -14.29 -2.30 3.04
C TYR A 111 -13.89 -0.86 2.68
N TYR A 112 -14.68 -0.19 1.84
CA TYR A 112 -14.43 1.17 1.34
C TYR A 112 -15.61 2.08 1.63
N HIS A 113 -15.42 3.37 1.41
CA HIS A 113 -16.48 4.37 1.52
C HIS A 113 -17.22 4.51 0.19
N PHE A 114 -18.36 3.85 0.07
CA PHE A 114 -19.29 4.03 -1.05
C PHE A 114 -20.50 4.84 -0.61
N LYS A 115 -20.94 5.82 -1.42
CA LYS A 115 -22.11 6.66 -1.15
C LYS A 115 -22.92 6.94 -2.41
N GLU A 116 -24.21 7.19 -2.21
CA GLU A 116 -25.05 7.73 -3.24
C GLU A 116 -24.64 9.18 -3.59
N GLY A 117 -24.69 9.52 -4.88
CA GLY A 117 -24.50 10.89 -5.32
C GLY A 117 -25.67 11.79 -5.00
N LYS A 118 -25.48 13.08 -5.15
CA LYS A 118 -26.53 14.12 -5.13
C LYS A 118 -27.07 14.40 -6.52
N GLY A 119 -28.13 15.20 -6.60
CA GLY A 119 -28.84 15.49 -7.84
C GLY A 119 -29.97 14.49 -8.10
N VAL A 120 -30.72 14.71 -9.18
CA VAL A 120 -31.92 13.91 -9.48
C VAL A 120 -31.54 12.47 -9.88
N ASN A 121 -30.37 12.30 -10.50
CA ASN A 121 -29.88 11.00 -10.99
C ASN A 121 -28.54 10.62 -10.32
N GLY A 122 -28.20 11.20 -9.15
CA GLY A 122 -26.96 10.92 -8.47
C GLY A 122 -25.71 11.37 -9.24
N GLU A 123 -25.86 12.37 -10.12
CA GLU A 123 -24.79 12.84 -11.01
C GLU A 123 -23.78 13.78 -10.33
N LEU A 124 -24.07 14.28 -9.14
CA LEU A 124 -23.17 15.11 -8.34
C LEU A 124 -22.54 14.30 -7.21
N PRO A 125 -21.28 14.61 -6.84
CA PRO A 125 -20.61 13.88 -5.75
C PRO A 125 -21.35 14.05 -4.41
N PRO A 126 -21.16 13.10 -3.47
CA PRO A 126 -21.82 13.10 -2.15
C PRO A 126 -21.58 14.38 -1.34
N ASN A 127 -20.41 14.97 -1.47
CA ASN A 127 -20.04 16.24 -0.87
C ASN A 127 -18.96 16.97 -1.70
N ASN A 128 -18.47 18.11 -1.21
CA ASN A 128 -17.47 18.94 -1.89
C ASN A 128 -16.02 18.66 -1.45
N TRP A 129 -15.73 17.50 -0.93
CA TRP A 129 -14.36 17.16 -0.54
C TRP A 129 -13.45 17.11 -1.76
N GLN A 130 -12.23 17.59 -1.55
CA GLN A 130 -11.20 17.64 -2.58
C GLN A 130 -10.13 16.57 -2.30
N SER A 131 -9.61 15.99 -3.37
CA SER A 131 -8.43 15.14 -3.30
C SER A 131 -7.18 15.95 -2.96
N MET A 132 -6.23 15.34 -2.28
CA MET A 132 -4.90 15.91 -2.02
C MET A 132 -4.13 16.22 -3.31
N PHE A 133 -4.44 15.53 -4.39
CA PHE A 133 -3.86 15.76 -5.73
C PHE A 133 -4.69 16.71 -6.61
N GLY A 134 -5.76 17.28 -6.04
CA GLY A 134 -6.67 18.19 -6.73
C GLY A 134 -7.90 17.51 -7.32
N GLY A 135 -8.93 18.31 -7.59
CA GLY A 135 -10.21 17.78 -8.05
C GLY A 135 -11.06 17.18 -6.94
N THR A 136 -12.19 16.57 -7.30
CA THR A 136 -13.08 15.92 -6.34
C THR A 136 -12.44 14.67 -5.71
N ALA A 137 -12.70 14.44 -4.43
CA ALA A 137 -12.31 13.23 -3.72
C ALA A 137 -13.25 12.02 -3.98
N TRP A 138 -14.14 12.12 -4.96
CA TRP A 138 -15.14 11.11 -5.26
C TRP A 138 -15.14 10.74 -6.73
N THR A 139 -15.16 9.46 -7.02
CA THR A 139 -15.33 8.92 -8.38
C THR A 139 -16.61 8.12 -8.49
N ARG A 140 -17.41 8.43 -9.53
CA ARG A 140 -18.68 7.75 -9.81
C ARG A 140 -18.43 6.44 -10.54
N LEU A 141 -19.16 5.40 -10.11
CA LEU A 141 -19.22 4.11 -10.78
C LEU A 141 -20.41 4.03 -11.74
N GLU A 142 -20.38 3.02 -12.61
CA GLU A 142 -21.47 2.77 -13.57
C GLU A 142 -22.80 2.44 -12.90
N ASP A 143 -22.80 1.83 -11.70
CA ASP A 143 -23.98 1.53 -10.91
C ASP A 143 -24.58 2.75 -10.17
N GLY A 144 -23.96 3.92 -10.33
CA GLY A 144 -24.40 5.19 -9.78
C GLY A 144 -23.83 5.53 -8.41
N GLN A 145 -23.20 4.59 -7.70
CA GLN A 145 -22.49 4.91 -6.47
C GLN A 145 -21.18 5.65 -6.72
N TRP A 146 -20.70 6.34 -5.69
CA TRP A 146 -19.43 7.05 -5.67
C TRP A 146 -18.54 6.45 -4.60
N TYR A 147 -17.27 6.21 -4.91
CA TYR A 147 -16.27 5.83 -3.90
C TYR A 147 -15.36 7.01 -3.57
N LEU A 148 -14.91 7.02 -2.30
CA LEU A 148 -13.99 8.04 -1.77
C LEU A 148 -12.54 7.69 -2.13
N HIS A 149 -11.78 8.72 -2.51
CA HIS A 149 -10.31 8.67 -2.63
C HIS A 149 -9.73 10.02 -2.22
N LEU A 150 -9.11 10.10 -1.05
CA LEU A 150 -8.49 11.34 -0.59
C LEU A 150 -7.17 11.64 -1.33
N PHE A 151 -6.60 10.63 -1.98
CA PHE A 151 -5.46 10.75 -2.89
C PHE A 151 -5.92 10.56 -4.34
N ASP A 152 -5.22 9.78 -5.14
CA ASP A 152 -5.60 9.53 -6.53
C ASP A 152 -6.86 8.67 -6.64
N SER A 153 -7.59 8.79 -7.76
CA SER A 153 -8.75 7.93 -8.04
C SER A 153 -8.41 6.43 -8.10
N SER A 154 -7.15 6.11 -8.33
CA SER A 154 -6.63 4.73 -8.24
C SER A 154 -6.31 4.28 -6.82
N GLN A 155 -6.59 5.10 -5.80
CA GLN A 155 -6.29 4.84 -4.39
C GLN A 155 -7.57 4.97 -3.52
N PRO A 156 -8.54 4.03 -3.66
CA PRO A 156 -9.79 4.05 -2.89
C PRO A 156 -9.53 3.96 -1.39
N ASP A 157 -10.15 4.87 -0.61
CA ASP A 157 -10.00 4.95 0.83
C ASP A 157 -10.72 3.81 1.56
N LEU A 158 -9.99 3.19 2.48
CA LEU A 158 -10.50 2.11 3.33
C LEU A 158 -11.45 2.66 4.41
N ASN A 159 -12.50 1.91 4.66
CA ASN A 159 -13.48 2.21 5.71
C ASN A 159 -13.04 1.63 7.06
N TRP A 160 -12.31 2.42 7.82
CA TRP A 160 -11.84 2.04 9.16
C TRP A 160 -12.93 1.92 10.23
N GLU A 161 -14.18 2.29 9.95
CA GLU A 161 -15.33 1.94 10.81
C GLU A 161 -15.71 0.46 10.69
N ASN A 162 -15.23 -0.24 9.65
CA ASN A 162 -15.47 -1.66 9.45
C ASN A 162 -14.46 -2.52 10.22
N PRO A 163 -14.90 -3.32 11.22
CA PRO A 163 -14.01 -4.20 11.96
C PRO A 163 -13.28 -5.25 11.11
N ALA A 164 -13.75 -5.55 9.90
CA ALA A 164 -13.05 -6.45 9.00
C ALA A 164 -11.73 -5.83 8.51
N VAL A 165 -11.71 -4.52 8.21
CA VAL A 165 -10.49 -3.79 7.83
C VAL A 165 -9.46 -3.85 8.96
N HIS A 166 -9.88 -3.65 10.22
CA HIS A 166 -8.99 -3.77 11.38
C HIS A 166 -8.34 -5.16 11.46
N ARG A 167 -9.12 -6.24 11.30
CA ARG A 167 -8.59 -7.61 11.36
C ARG A 167 -7.60 -7.91 10.22
N GLU A 168 -7.86 -7.39 9.03
CA GLU A 168 -6.92 -7.56 7.91
C GLU A 168 -5.60 -6.87 8.19
N PHE A 169 -5.62 -5.62 8.67
CA PHE A 169 -4.38 -4.91 9.01
C PHE A 169 -3.66 -5.49 10.22
N GLU A 170 -4.38 -6.02 11.21
CA GLU A 170 -3.77 -6.81 12.28
C GLU A 170 -3.03 -8.04 11.71
N ALA A 171 -3.63 -8.75 10.77
CA ALA A 171 -3.01 -9.91 10.12
C ALA A 171 -1.82 -9.51 9.22
N ILE A 172 -1.87 -8.34 8.57
CA ILE A 172 -0.76 -7.78 7.81
C ILE A 172 0.42 -7.43 8.74
N LEU A 173 0.14 -6.73 9.84
CA LEU A 173 1.16 -6.39 10.83
C LEU A 173 1.83 -7.64 11.41
N ARG A 174 1.04 -8.65 11.80
CA ARG A 174 1.57 -9.93 12.29
C ARG A 174 2.47 -10.61 11.25
N PHE A 175 2.04 -10.61 9.98
CA PHE A 175 2.82 -11.21 8.90
C PHE A 175 4.22 -10.61 8.76
N TRP A 176 4.36 -9.29 8.91
CA TRP A 176 5.65 -8.61 8.81
C TRP A 176 6.46 -8.69 10.11
N LEU A 177 5.80 -8.59 11.28
CA LEU A 177 6.44 -8.76 12.57
C LEU A 177 7.02 -10.18 12.73
N ASP A 178 6.28 -11.21 12.28
CA ASP A 178 6.75 -12.61 12.27
C ASP A 178 7.94 -12.81 11.32
N ARG A 179 8.18 -11.89 10.38
CA ARG A 179 9.37 -11.85 9.49
C ARG A 179 10.51 -11.01 10.05
N GLY A 180 10.38 -10.45 11.25
CA GLY A 180 11.46 -9.81 11.98
C GLY A 180 11.57 -8.31 11.80
N ILE A 181 10.56 -7.59 11.32
CA ILE A 181 10.57 -6.12 11.41
C ILE A 181 10.46 -5.66 12.87
N ASP A 182 10.95 -4.47 13.17
CA ASP A 182 11.06 -3.90 14.52
C ASP A 182 9.98 -2.84 14.84
#